data_a0b9f03cdd3d41a50af0c3afec4a215e
#
_entry.id   a0b9f03cdd3d41a50af0c3afec4a215e
#
_cell.length_a   1.000
_cell.length_b   1.000
_cell.length_c   1.000
_cell.angle_alpha   90.00
_cell.angle_beta   90.00
_cell.angle_gamma   90.00
#
_symmetry.space_group_name_H-M   'P 1'
#
loop_
_entity.id
_entity.type
_entity.pdbx_description
1 polymer ?
#
loop_
_entity_poly.entity_id
_entity_poly.type
_entity_poly.pdbx_seq_one_letter_code
_entity_poly.pdbx_strand_id
1 'polypeptide(L)'
;MKILIIGSQGRLGKTLMEILPGSTGIDIADEDKLSEELKKAEIAFLAVPLKAAMDIINTYPDYRTFIELTSVKSPMRQFSNKVISLHPMFGPLSYKTNKDILFISDISPKNTFELISELFKKYNIISMTSFEHDKLMEELLIKPYILSYISDTVETNIETTSHKKLCELSAIKYSENPEIMFDTIKFNNNSLSIIENIEEKLKYLKKLIGDR
;
A
#
# COMPACT_ATOMS: atom_id res chain seq x y z
N MET A 1 -20.82 -1.94 15.88
CA MET A 1 -20.31 -1.33 14.63
C MET A 1 -20.16 -2.43 13.59
N LYS A 2 -20.82 -2.29 12.44
CA LYS A 2 -20.77 -3.25 11.33
C LYS A 2 -19.67 -2.82 10.35
N ILE A 3 -18.71 -3.69 10.13
CA ILE A 3 -17.54 -3.43 9.27
C ILE A 3 -17.64 -4.30 8.01
N LEU A 4 -17.44 -3.67 6.86
CA LEU A 4 -17.29 -4.33 5.57
C LEU A 4 -15.85 -4.26 5.11
N ILE A 5 -15.31 -5.35 4.57
CA ILE A 5 -13.98 -5.38 3.92
C ILE A 5 -14.17 -5.71 2.46
N ILE A 6 -13.91 -4.74 1.58
CA ILE A 6 -13.97 -4.87 0.13
C ILE A 6 -12.58 -5.28 -0.35
N GLY A 7 -12.50 -6.36 -1.13
CA GLY A 7 -11.24 -7.02 -1.48
C GLY A 7 -10.81 -8.05 -0.41
N SER A 8 -11.78 -8.69 0.25
CA SER A 8 -11.56 -9.61 1.38
C SER A 8 -10.76 -10.87 1.02
N GLN A 9 -10.73 -11.28 -0.24
CA GLN A 9 -9.94 -12.43 -0.71
C GLN A 9 -8.49 -12.05 -1.05
N GLY A 10 -8.21 -10.75 -1.16
CA GLY A 10 -6.87 -10.22 -1.35
C GLY A 10 -5.97 -10.46 -0.14
N ARG A 11 -4.65 -10.25 -0.31
CA ARG A 11 -3.65 -10.45 0.76
C ARG A 11 -3.94 -9.59 1.99
N LEU A 12 -4.11 -8.27 1.80
CA LEU A 12 -4.42 -7.35 2.90
C LEU A 12 -5.83 -7.58 3.45
N GLY A 13 -6.81 -7.85 2.56
CA GLY A 13 -8.19 -8.11 2.96
C GLY A 13 -8.29 -9.30 3.91
N LYS A 14 -7.65 -10.44 3.61
CA LYS A 14 -7.57 -11.60 4.49
C LYS A 14 -6.95 -11.26 5.85
N THR A 15 -5.89 -10.47 5.84
CA THR A 15 -5.23 -10.00 7.07
C THR A 15 -6.19 -9.13 7.91
N LEU A 16 -6.95 -8.25 7.27
CA LEU A 16 -7.94 -7.42 7.97
C LEU A 16 -9.10 -8.25 8.54
N MET A 17 -9.57 -9.29 7.84
CA MET A 17 -10.58 -10.21 8.36
C MET A 17 -10.13 -10.89 9.67
N GLU A 18 -8.83 -11.19 9.81
CA GLU A 18 -8.26 -11.74 11.04
C GLU A 18 -8.10 -10.67 12.15
N ILE A 19 -7.73 -9.45 11.77
CA ILE A 19 -7.51 -8.33 12.72
C ILE A 19 -8.84 -7.80 13.26
N LEU A 20 -9.88 -7.79 12.43
CA LEU A 20 -11.21 -7.25 12.71
C LEU A 20 -12.27 -8.38 12.73
N PRO A 21 -12.27 -9.23 13.75
CA PRO A 21 -13.19 -10.37 13.81
C PRO A 21 -14.65 -9.88 13.86
N GLY A 22 -15.51 -10.56 13.09
CA GLY A 22 -16.91 -10.18 12.94
C GLY A 22 -17.19 -9.18 11.81
N SER A 23 -16.17 -8.78 11.05
CA SER A 23 -16.37 -8.05 9.79
C SER A 23 -16.97 -8.95 8.70
N THR A 24 -17.70 -8.36 7.76
CA THR A 24 -18.19 -9.02 6.55
C THR A 24 -17.19 -8.76 5.41
N GLY A 25 -16.90 -9.77 4.61
CA GLY A 25 -16.01 -9.65 3.45
C GLY A 25 -16.77 -9.77 2.14
N ILE A 26 -16.43 -8.94 1.15
CA ILE A 26 -16.85 -9.09 -0.25
C ILE A 26 -15.66 -8.91 -1.18
N ASP A 27 -15.77 -9.43 -2.40
CA ASP A 27 -14.74 -9.30 -3.43
C ASP A 27 -15.34 -8.96 -4.79
N ILE A 28 -14.51 -8.77 -5.81
CA ILE A 28 -14.91 -8.41 -7.20
C ILE A 28 -16.00 -9.37 -7.74
N ALA A 29 -15.94 -10.66 -7.40
CA ALA A 29 -16.96 -11.63 -7.79
C ALA A 29 -18.37 -11.32 -7.21
N ASP A 30 -18.46 -10.46 -6.22
CA ASP A 30 -19.69 -10.07 -5.52
C ASP A 30 -20.10 -8.61 -5.81
N GLU A 31 -19.65 -8.02 -6.91
CA GLU A 31 -19.89 -6.61 -7.25
C GLU A 31 -21.38 -6.25 -7.24
N ASP A 32 -22.23 -7.16 -7.71
CA ASP A 32 -23.70 -7.01 -7.69
C ASP A 32 -24.26 -6.83 -6.27
N LYS A 33 -23.56 -7.33 -5.24
CA LYS A 33 -23.96 -7.25 -3.83
C LYS A 33 -23.38 -6.02 -3.12
N LEU A 34 -22.43 -5.32 -3.72
CA LEU A 34 -21.71 -4.21 -3.07
C LEU A 34 -22.67 -3.15 -2.50
N SER A 35 -23.65 -2.73 -3.29
CA SER A 35 -24.64 -1.74 -2.86
C SER A 35 -25.46 -2.17 -1.66
N GLU A 36 -25.83 -3.46 -1.59
CA GLU A 36 -26.57 -4.03 -0.46
C GLU A 36 -25.70 -4.11 0.80
N GLU A 37 -24.46 -4.57 0.67
CA GLU A 37 -23.56 -4.71 1.82
C GLU A 37 -23.12 -3.34 2.36
N LEU A 38 -22.91 -2.34 1.50
CA LEU A 38 -22.67 -0.97 1.94
C LEU A 38 -23.82 -0.39 2.76
N LYS A 39 -25.09 -0.67 2.40
CA LYS A 39 -26.27 -0.22 3.19
C LYS A 39 -26.31 -0.81 4.60
N LYS A 40 -25.73 -2.02 4.78
CA LYS A 40 -25.72 -2.72 6.09
C LYS A 40 -24.53 -2.31 6.95
N ALA A 41 -23.43 -1.86 6.34
CA ALA A 41 -22.19 -1.53 7.03
C ALA A 41 -22.16 -0.05 7.46
N GLU A 42 -21.47 0.21 8.58
CA GLU A 42 -21.20 1.57 9.07
C GLU A 42 -19.83 2.07 8.58
N ILE A 43 -18.91 1.15 8.38
CA ILE A 43 -17.54 1.41 7.89
C ILE A 43 -17.19 0.40 6.81
N ALA A 44 -16.58 0.84 5.72
CA ALA A 44 -16.07 -0.03 4.65
C ALA A 44 -14.57 0.20 4.42
N PHE A 45 -13.78 -0.84 4.60
CA PHE A 45 -12.37 -0.86 4.26
C PHE A 45 -12.19 -1.20 2.78
N LEU A 46 -11.40 -0.41 2.07
CA LEU A 46 -11.04 -0.62 0.67
C LEU A 46 -9.66 -1.29 0.58
N ALA A 47 -9.65 -2.62 0.65
CA ALA A 47 -8.44 -3.44 0.50
C ALA A 47 -8.26 -3.89 -0.97
N VAL A 48 -8.41 -2.95 -1.89
CA VAL A 48 -8.40 -3.13 -3.35
C VAL A 48 -7.35 -2.24 -4.01
N PRO A 49 -6.94 -2.49 -5.27
CA PRO A 49 -6.04 -1.61 -6.01
C PRO A 49 -6.54 -0.16 -6.08
N LEU A 50 -5.60 0.78 -6.28
CA LEU A 50 -5.86 2.24 -6.25
C LEU A 50 -7.04 2.63 -7.14
N LYS A 51 -7.05 2.17 -8.40
CA LYS A 51 -8.12 2.51 -9.35
C LYS A 51 -9.48 2.04 -8.84
N ALA A 52 -9.58 0.80 -8.39
CA ALA A 52 -10.82 0.25 -7.86
C ALA A 52 -11.30 0.99 -6.60
N ALA A 53 -10.38 1.39 -5.71
CA ALA A 53 -10.73 2.21 -4.55
C ALA A 53 -11.33 3.56 -4.96
N MET A 54 -10.72 4.25 -5.94
CA MET A 54 -11.22 5.51 -6.46
C MET A 54 -12.58 5.36 -7.15
N ASP A 55 -12.76 4.32 -7.95
CA ASP A 55 -14.01 4.03 -8.66
C ASP A 55 -15.16 3.77 -7.65
N ILE A 56 -14.90 3.01 -6.58
CA ILE A 56 -15.88 2.75 -5.52
C ILE A 56 -16.27 4.06 -4.80
N ILE A 57 -15.31 4.89 -4.41
CA ILE A 57 -15.57 6.15 -3.71
C ILE A 57 -16.40 7.09 -4.62
N ASN A 58 -16.10 7.15 -5.91
CA ASN A 58 -16.85 7.95 -6.87
C ASN A 58 -18.26 7.43 -7.13
N THR A 59 -18.45 6.11 -7.11
CA THR A 59 -19.77 5.48 -7.31
C THR A 59 -20.68 5.67 -6.10
N TYR A 60 -20.12 5.75 -4.90
CA TYR A 60 -20.85 5.89 -3.64
C TYR A 60 -20.40 7.14 -2.85
N PRO A 61 -20.53 8.36 -3.41
CA PRO A 61 -19.97 9.58 -2.82
C PRO A 61 -20.60 9.95 -1.47
N ASP A 62 -21.83 9.51 -1.20
CA ASP A 62 -22.57 9.78 0.02
C ASP A 62 -22.43 8.67 1.06
N TYR A 63 -21.58 7.66 0.82
CA TYR A 63 -21.35 6.62 1.81
C TYR A 63 -20.65 7.18 3.06
N ARG A 64 -21.10 6.75 4.22
CA ARG A 64 -20.76 7.34 5.52
C ARG A 64 -19.26 7.36 5.82
N THR A 65 -18.57 6.21 5.65
CA THR A 65 -17.18 6.10 6.07
C THR A 65 -16.44 5.03 5.26
N PHE A 66 -15.73 5.46 4.24
CA PHE A 66 -14.71 4.63 3.61
C PHE A 66 -13.38 4.79 4.36
N ILE A 67 -12.68 3.67 4.53
CA ILE A 67 -11.28 3.64 4.96
C ILE A 67 -10.46 3.06 3.81
N GLU A 68 -9.70 3.91 3.12
CA GLU A 68 -8.82 3.48 2.04
C GLU A 68 -7.43 3.12 2.58
N LEU A 69 -6.78 2.14 1.92
CA LEU A 69 -5.54 1.51 2.40
C LEU A 69 -4.43 1.50 1.34
N THR A 70 -4.53 2.36 0.35
CA THR A 70 -3.60 2.39 -0.77
C THR A 70 -2.17 2.75 -0.35
N SER A 71 -1.17 2.20 -1.04
CA SER A 71 0.25 2.41 -0.74
C SER A 71 0.80 3.75 -1.23
N VAL A 72 0.01 4.53 -1.98
CA VAL A 72 0.35 5.88 -2.44
C VAL A 72 -0.79 6.84 -2.14
N LYS A 73 -0.47 8.05 -1.65
CA LYS A 73 -1.47 8.97 -1.11
C LYS A 73 -1.76 10.17 -2.03
N SER A 74 -0.84 10.53 -2.91
CA SER A 74 -1.05 11.67 -3.82
C SER A 74 -2.37 11.62 -4.60
N PRO A 75 -2.82 10.49 -5.20
CA PRO A 75 -4.10 10.41 -5.88
C PRO A 75 -5.31 10.52 -4.95
N MET A 76 -5.15 10.12 -3.69
CA MET A 76 -6.25 10.11 -2.71
C MET A 76 -6.57 11.50 -2.16
N ARG A 77 -5.71 12.50 -2.36
CA ARG A 77 -5.95 13.89 -1.93
C ARG A 77 -7.24 14.49 -2.49
N GLN A 78 -7.69 14.07 -3.67
CA GLN A 78 -8.95 14.52 -4.24
C GLN A 78 -10.18 14.12 -3.39
N PHE A 79 -10.03 13.14 -2.52
CA PHE A 79 -11.05 12.67 -1.59
C PHE A 79 -10.85 13.19 -0.15
N SER A 80 -10.01 14.21 0.05
CA SER A 80 -9.77 14.78 1.38
C SER A 80 -11.07 15.15 2.08
N ASN A 81 -11.16 14.82 3.37
CA ASN A 81 -12.36 14.92 4.21
C ASN A 81 -13.56 14.04 3.80
N LYS A 82 -13.42 13.17 2.81
CA LYS A 82 -14.47 12.22 2.39
C LYS A 82 -14.15 10.78 2.79
N VAL A 83 -12.87 10.47 2.96
CA VAL A 83 -12.39 9.12 3.33
C VAL A 83 -11.41 9.21 4.49
N ILE A 84 -11.35 8.18 5.31
CA ILE A 84 -10.24 7.98 6.23
C ILE A 84 -9.14 7.28 5.45
N SER A 85 -7.94 7.83 5.49
CA SER A 85 -6.80 7.31 4.74
C SER A 85 -5.78 6.69 5.70
N LEU A 86 -5.53 5.40 5.53
CA LEU A 86 -4.56 4.64 6.30
C LEU A 86 -3.58 3.92 5.38
N HIS A 87 -2.40 3.62 5.88
CA HIS A 87 -1.48 2.68 5.27
C HIS A 87 -0.91 1.72 6.32
N PRO A 88 -1.41 0.48 6.42
CA PRO A 88 -0.81 -0.55 7.25
C PRO A 88 0.59 -0.90 6.72
N MET A 89 1.61 -0.78 7.58
CA MET A 89 3.00 -1.08 7.23
C MET A 89 3.32 -2.58 7.39
N PHE A 90 2.33 -3.41 7.16
CA PHE A 90 2.40 -4.86 7.27
C PHE A 90 1.60 -5.56 6.18
N GLY A 91 2.02 -6.77 5.87
CA GLY A 91 1.29 -7.71 5.02
C GLY A 91 0.98 -9.01 5.78
N PRO A 92 0.50 -10.06 5.08
CA PRO A 92 0.10 -11.34 5.69
C PRO A 92 1.18 -12.00 6.53
N LEU A 93 2.45 -11.81 6.18
CA LEU A 93 3.58 -12.44 6.88
C LEU A 93 4.07 -11.65 8.09
N SER A 94 3.76 -10.34 8.17
CA SER A 94 4.34 -9.45 9.18
C SER A 94 3.33 -8.80 10.13
N TYR A 95 2.00 -8.90 9.91
CA TYR A 95 0.99 -8.23 10.74
C TYR A 95 1.00 -8.66 12.24
N LYS A 96 1.61 -9.81 12.56
CA LYS A 96 1.78 -10.25 13.96
C LYS A 96 2.95 -9.56 14.65
N THR A 97 3.98 -9.19 13.91
CA THR A 97 5.23 -8.61 14.41
C THR A 97 5.33 -7.10 14.14
N ASN A 98 4.96 -6.64 12.96
CA ASN A 98 4.86 -5.22 12.65
C ASN A 98 3.45 -4.72 13.03
N LYS A 99 3.38 -3.63 13.79
CA LYS A 99 2.14 -3.07 14.34
C LYS A 99 1.89 -1.63 13.89
N ASP A 100 2.67 -1.12 12.94
CA ASP A 100 2.56 0.26 12.52
C ASP A 100 1.45 0.43 11.46
N ILE A 101 0.59 1.42 11.69
CA ILE A 101 -0.42 1.90 10.74
C ILE A 101 -0.23 3.41 10.61
N LEU A 102 0.01 3.88 9.40
CA LEU A 102 0.11 5.30 9.12
C LEU A 102 -1.30 5.87 8.91
N PHE A 103 -1.63 6.92 9.68
CA PHE A 103 -2.86 7.69 9.56
C PHE A 103 -2.56 8.99 8.80
N ILE A 104 -3.24 9.22 7.69
CA ILE A 104 -2.96 10.36 6.80
C ILE A 104 -3.90 11.52 7.16
N SER A 105 -3.37 12.45 7.92
CA SER A 105 -4.14 13.48 8.62
C SER A 105 -4.73 14.57 7.73
N ASP A 106 -4.12 14.87 6.58
CA ASP A 106 -4.59 15.87 5.61
C ASP A 106 -5.58 15.32 4.58
N ILE A 107 -5.77 14.00 4.55
CA ILE A 107 -6.82 13.33 3.76
C ILE A 107 -8.01 12.97 4.64
N SER A 108 -7.74 12.47 5.84
CA SER A 108 -8.77 11.99 6.77
C SER A 108 -9.60 13.13 7.36
N PRO A 109 -10.92 12.93 7.57
CA PRO A 109 -11.75 13.92 8.25
C PRO A 109 -11.24 14.18 9.68
N LYS A 110 -11.39 15.42 10.15
CA LYS A 110 -11.09 15.78 11.54
C LYS A 110 -11.86 14.87 12.52
N ASN A 111 -11.23 14.53 13.63
CA ASN A 111 -11.82 13.70 14.70
C ASN A 111 -12.02 12.21 14.35
N THR A 112 -11.37 11.69 13.31
CA THR A 112 -11.42 10.25 12.99
C THR A 112 -10.23 9.47 13.55
N PHE A 113 -9.22 10.17 14.09
CA PHE A 113 -8.04 9.55 14.68
C PHE A 113 -8.38 8.66 15.88
N GLU A 114 -9.28 9.13 16.77
CA GLU A 114 -9.74 8.38 17.94
C GLU A 114 -10.48 7.11 17.52
N LEU A 115 -11.32 7.18 16.49
CA LEU A 115 -12.02 6.03 15.94
C LEU A 115 -11.02 4.96 15.46
N ILE A 116 -9.99 5.37 14.72
CA ILE A 116 -8.96 4.46 14.23
C ILE A 116 -8.12 3.88 15.38
N SER A 117 -7.79 4.70 16.38
CA SER A 117 -7.05 4.25 17.56
C SER A 117 -7.84 3.20 18.37
N GLU A 118 -9.15 3.34 18.47
CA GLU A 118 -10.00 2.36 19.14
C GLU A 118 -10.14 1.07 18.31
N LEU A 119 -10.32 1.18 16.98
CA LEU A 119 -10.39 0.03 16.07
C LEU A 119 -9.12 -0.82 16.10
N PHE A 120 -7.98 -0.14 16.15
CA PHE A 120 -6.65 -0.75 16.08
C PHE A 120 -5.85 -0.57 17.36
N LYS A 121 -6.48 -0.67 18.53
CA LYS A 121 -5.86 -0.44 19.85
C LYS A 121 -4.65 -1.32 20.18
N LYS A 122 -4.42 -2.39 19.42
CA LYS A 122 -3.23 -3.25 19.52
C LYS A 122 -2.12 -2.84 18.55
N TYR A 123 -2.33 -1.77 17.78
CA TYR A 123 -1.45 -1.27 16.75
C TYR A 123 -0.94 0.12 17.11
N ASN A 124 0.21 0.48 16.57
CA ASN A 124 0.80 1.81 16.72
C ASN A 124 0.29 2.70 15.57
N ILE A 125 -0.54 3.69 15.89
CA ILE A 125 -1.08 4.62 14.90
C ILE A 125 -0.17 5.84 14.83
N ILE A 126 0.48 6.03 13.69
CA ILE A 126 1.42 7.11 13.44
C ILE A 126 0.76 8.12 12.50
N SER A 127 0.48 9.34 13.01
CA SER A 127 -0.14 10.40 12.20
C SER A 127 0.92 11.15 11.40
N MET A 128 0.65 11.35 10.11
CA MET A 128 1.47 12.16 9.21
C MET A 128 0.63 12.72 8.07
N THR A 129 1.18 13.68 7.33
CA THR A 129 0.56 14.19 6.11
C THR A 129 0.80 13.25 4.91
N SER A 130 0.01 13.38 3.87
CA SER A 130 0.19 12.63 2.62
C SER A 130 1.55 12.92 1.96
N PHE A 131 2.08 14.12 2.13
CA PHE A 131 3.40 14.48 1.63
C PHE A 131 4.53 13.76 2.40
N GLU A 132 4.46 13.76 3.73
CA GLU A 132 5.43 13.05 4.59
C GLU A 132 5.37 11.54 4.33
N HIS A 133 4.16 10.99 4.16
CA HIS A 133 3.94 9.60 3.79
C HIS A 133 4.62 9.25 2.47
N ASP A 134 4.30 9.98 1.39
CA ASP A 134 4.82 9.65 0.06
C ASP A 134 6.35 9.82 0.01
N LYS A 135 6.91 10.77 0.77
CA LYS A 135 8.35 10.91 0.94
C LYS A 135 8.97 9.74 1.71
N LEU A 136 8.33 9.25 2.76
CA LEU A 136 8.79 8.06 3.49
C LEU A 136 8.77 6.83 2.60
N MET A 137 7.75 6.69 1.74
CA MET A 137 7.61 5.57 0.81
C MET A 137 8.69 5.53 -0.26
N GLU A 138 9.40 6.63 -0.56
CA GLU A 138 10.58 6.63 -1.44
C GLU A 138 11.62 5.59 -0.99
N GLU A 139 11.90 5.56 0.31
CA GLU A 139 12.88 4.63 0.89
C GLU A 139 12.29 3.23 1.14
N LEU A 140 11.06 3.18 1.62
CA LEU A 140 10.48 1.93 2.10
C LEU A 140 9.88 1.06 1.00
N LEU A 141 9.39 1.67 -0.09
CA LEU A 141 8.72 0.96 -1.18
C LEU A 141 9.31 1.27 -2.55
N ILE A 142 9.44 2.56 -2.94
CA ILE A 142 9.78 2.93 -4.30
C ILE A 142 11.16 2.42 -4.70
N LYS A 143 12.19 2.71 -3.91
CA LYS A 143 13.55 2.22 -4.17
C LYS A 143 13.63 0.70 -4.17
N PRO A 144 13.11 -0.04 -3.15
CA PRO A 144 13.04 -1.48 -3.19
C PRO A 144 12.33 -2.04 -4.43
N TYR A 145 11.21 -1.46 -4.85
CA TYR A 145 10.47 -1.91 -6.02
C TYR A 145 11.26 -1.70 -7.32
N ILE A 146 11.81 -0.49 -7.53
CA ILE A 146 12.63 -0.19 -8.72
C ILE A 146 13.86 -1.11 -8.75
N LEU A 147 14.59 -1.23 -7.65
CA LEU A 147 15.79 -2.07 -7.58
C LEU A 147 15.46 -3.55 -7.75
N SER A 148 14.36 -4.02 -7.18
CA SER A 148 13.88 -5.39 -7.40
C SER A 148 13.51 -5.64 -8.86
N TYR A 149 12.84 -4.67 -9.50
CA TYR A 149 12.40 -4.79 -10.89
C TYR A 149 13.58 -4.93 -11.87
N ILE A 150 14.66 -4.15 -11.66
CA ILE A 150 15.86 -4.18 -12.50
C ILE A 150 16.85 -5.27 -12.11
N SER A 151 16.63 -5.99 -11.00
CA SER A 151 17.52 -7.04 -10.50
C SER A 151 17.07 -8.39 -11.01
N ASP A 152 17.88 -9.02 -11.86
CA ASP A 152 17.71 -10.40 -12.26
C ASP A 152 18.76 -11.29 -11.59
N THR A 153 18.35 -12.47 -11.17
CA THR A 153 19.21 -13.45 -10.54
C THR A 153 19.09 -14.79 -11.25
N VAL A 154 20.17 -15.57 -11.24
CA VAL A 154 20.20 -16.94 -11.73
C VAL A 154 20.55 -17.89 -10.60
N GLU A 155 20.01 -19.09 -10.64
CA GLU A 155 20.40 -20.14 -9.71
C GLU A 155 21.86 -20.53 -9.91
N THR A 156 22.61 -20.64 -8.84
CA THR A 156 24.01 -21.05 -8.84
C THR A 156 24.27 -22.11 -7.77
N ASN A 157 25.26 -22.96 -8.01
CA ASN A 157 25.71 -23.96 -7.03
C ASN A 157 26.68 -23.36 -6.00
N ILE A 158 27.09 -22.10 -6.17
CA ILE A 158 28.00 -21.39 -5.27
C ILE A 158 27.30 -20.11 -4.80
N GLU A 159 27.11 -19.99 -3.50
CA GLU A 159 26.48 -18.84 -2.88
C GLU A 159 27.53 -17.92 -2.22
N THR A 160 27.34 -16.61 -2.40
CA THR A 160 28.00 -15.59 -1.60
C THR A 160 26.98 -14.81 -0.81
N THR A 161 27.40 -14.15 0.27
CA THR A 161 26.50 -13.28 1.07
C THR A 161 25.87 -12.18 0.21
N SER A 162 26.63 -11.61 -0.75
CA SER A 162 26.13 -10.57 -1.67
C SER A 162 25.09 -11.13 -2.63
N HIS A 163 25.29 -12.32 -3.20
CA HIS A 163 24.33 -12.98 -4.08
C HIS A 163 23.03 -13.28 -3.35
N LYS A 164 23.12 -13.80 -2.10
CA LYS A 164 21.93 -14.05 -1.28
C LYS A 164 21.08 -12.79 -1.06
N LYS A 165 21.71 -11.67 -0.69
CA LYS A 165 21.03 -10.38 -0.53
C LYS A 165 20.41 -9.87 -1.84
N LEU A 166 21.07 -10.10 -2.96
CA LEU A 166 20.52 -9.74 -4.28
C LEU A 166 19.27 -10.59 -4.60
N CYS A 167 19.30 -11.90 -4.30
CA CYS A 167 18.15 -12.77 -4.46
C CYS A 167 16.96 -12.34 -3.58
N GLU A 168 17.23 -11.98 -2.32
CA GLU A 168 16.22 -11.46 -1.39
C GLU A 168 15.57 -10.18 -1.93
N LEU A 169 16.37 -9.25 -2.44
CA LEU A 169 15.88 -8.02 -3.08
C LEU A 169 15.06 -8.32 -4.34
N SER A 170 15.59 -9.14 -5.25
CA SER A 170 14.92 -9.52 -6.50
C SER A 170 13.59 -10.21 -6.25
N ALA A 171 13.45 -10.96 -5.16
CA ALA A 171 12.22 -11.68 -4.81
C ALA A 171 11.04 -10.75 -4.49
N ILE A 172 11.27 -9.47 -4.16
CA ILE A 172 10.20 -8.50 -3.85
C ILE A 172 9.22 -8.37 -5.02
N LYS A 173 9.72 -8.27 -6.27
CA LYS A 173 8.87 -8.14 -7.47
C LYS A 173 7.92 -9.32 -7.71
N TYR A 174 8.25 -10.50 -7.20
CA TYR A 174 7.41 -11.70 -7.29
C TYR A 174 6.47 -11.85 -6.09
N SER A 175 6.78 -11.20 -4.98
CA SER A 175 5.99 -11.27 -3.76
C SER A 175 4.86 -10.23 -3.73
N GLU A 176 4.94 -9.17 -4.54
CA GLU A 176 3.93 -8.12 -4.62
C GLU A 176 2.95 -8.34 -5.79
N ASN A 177 1.75 -7.74 -5.68
CA ASN A 177 0.86 -7.61 -6.82
C ASN A 177 1.47 -6.59 -7.80
N PRO A 178 1.70 -6.95 -9.08
CA PRO A 178 2.33 -6.04 -10.05
C PRO A 178 1.57 -4.71 -10.22
N GLU A 179 0.25 -4.73 -10.20
CA GLU A 179 -0.58 -3.52 -10.30
C GLU A 179 -0.29 -2.57 -9.12
N ILE A 180 -0.27 -3.09 -7.89
CA ILE A 180 0.02 -2.30 -6.69
C ILE A 180 1.45 -1.75 -6.75
N MET A 181 2.42 -2.57 -7.14
CA MET A 181 3.81 -2.15 -7.27
C MET A 181 3.97 -1.02 -8.29
N PHE A 182 3.41 -1.19 -9.48
CA PHE A 182 3.52 -0.17 -10.54
C PHE A 182 2.72 1.08 -10.24
N ASP A 183 1.53 0.99 -9.65
CA ASP A 183 0.77 2.14 -9.21
C ASP A 183 1.52 2.92 -8.12
N THR A 184 2.15 2.22 -7.18
CA THR A 184 2.96 2.85 -6.13
C THR A 184 4.12 3.63 -6.73
N ILE A 185 4.85 3.07 -7.71
CA ILE A 185 5.92 3.77 -8.42
C ILE A 185 5.34 4.93 -9.25
N LYS A 186 4.32 4.68 -10.05
CA LYS A 186 3.76 5.63 -11.02
C LYS A 186 3.22 6.90 -10.37
N PHE A 187 2.53 6.76 -9.24
CA PHE A 187 1.83 7.87 -8.61
C PHE A 187 2.59 8.52 -7.44
N ASN A 188 3.79 8.04 -7.12
CA ASN A 188 4.67 8.76 -6.21
C ASN A 188 5.41 9.85 -6.98
N ASN A 189 5.29 11.09 -6.53
CA ASN A 189 5.81 12.29 -7.22
C ASN A 189 7.34 12.28 -7.41
N ASN A 190 8.08 11.52 -6.62
CA ASN A 190 9.54 11.50 -6.63
C ASN A 190 10.13 10.28 -7.34
N SER A 191 9.29 9.37 -7.85
CA SER A 191 9.77 8.15 -8.52
C SER A 191 10.67 8.44 -9.72
N LEU A 192 10.32 9.47 -10.50
CA LEU A 192 11.11 9.84 -11.67
C LEU A 192 12.52 10.29 -11.27
N SER A 193 12.63 11.15 -10.25
CA SER A 193 13.94 11.62 -9.76
C SER A 193 14.79 10.48 -9.16
N ILE A 194 14.16 9.48 -8.56
CA ILE A 194 14.86 8.28 -8.09
C ILE A 194 15.42 7.48 -9.27
N ILE A 195 14.65 7.31 -10.34
CA ILE A 195 15.08 6.62 -11.56
C ILE A 195 16.25 7.38 -12.21
N GLU A 196 16.13 8.69 -12.38
CA GLU A 196 17.18 9.55 -12.93
C GLU A 196 18.49 9.44 -12.13
N ASN A 197 18.42 9.44 -10.80
CA ASN A 197 19.59 9.25 -9.95
C ASN A 197 20.23 7.86 -10.13
N ILE A 198 19.45 6.81 -10.33
CA ILE A 198 19.95 5.47 -10.64
C ILE A 198 20.64 5.47 -12.02
N GLU A 199 20.04 6.10 -13.02
CA GLU A 199 20.63 6.22 -14.36
C GLU A 199 21.98 6.95 -14.34
N GLU A 200 22.11 8.04 -13.59
CA GLU A 200 23.37 8.76 -13.43
C GLU A 200 24.47 7.86 -12.82
N LYS A 201 24.13 7.10 -11.79
CA LYS A 201 25.07 6.15 -11.19
C LYS A 201 25.49 5.06 -12.16
N LEU A 202 24.55 4.54 -12.97
CA LEU A 202 24.87 3.56 -14.01
C LEU A 202 25.74 4.15 -15.12
N LYS A 203 25.49 5.39 -15.55
CA LYS A 203 26.37 6.12 -16.50
C LYS A 203 27.78 6.29 -15.95
N TYR A 204 27.89 6.65 -14.65
CA TYR A 204 29.21 6.77 -14.00
C TYR A 204 29.95 5.43 -13.95
N LEU A 205 29.30 4.35 -13.57
CA LEU A 205 29.86 3.00 -13.55
C LEU A 205 30.31 2.57 -14.97
N LYS A 206 29.48 2.84 -15.98
CA LYS A 206 29.81 2.54 -17.38
C LYS A 206 31.09 3.28 -17.85
N LYS A 207 31.28 4.55 -17.45
CA LYS A 207 32.48 5.32 -17.71
C LYS A 207 33.69 4.68 -17.04
N LEU A 208 33.62 4.35 -15.76
CA LEU A 208 34.73 3.69 -15.03
C LEU A 208 35.17 2.36 -15.65
N ILE A 209 34.24 1.61 -16.25
CA ILE A 209 34.57 0.34 -16.93
C ILE A 209 35.11 0.59 -18.33
N GLY A 210 34.64 1.61 -19.05
CA GLY A 210 34.98 1.93 -20.40
C GLY A 210 36.37 2.65 -20.57
N ASP A 211 36.86 3.25 -19.50
CA ASP A 211 38.17 3.92 -19.44
C ASP A 211 39.36 2.90 -19.25
N ARG A 212 39.12 1.59 -19.48
CA ARG A 212 40.14 0.53 -19.54
C ARG A 212 40.52 0.28 -20.98
#